data_9e4070aeabb071d7ddc5e7acf77cc380
#
_entry.id   9e4070aeabb071d7ddc5e7acf77cc380
#
_cell.length_a   1.000
_cell.length_b   1.000
_cell.length_c   1.000
_cell.angle_alpha   90.00
_cell.angle_beta   90.00
_cell.angle_gamma   90.00
#
_symmetry.space_group_name_H-M   'P 1'
#
loop_
_entity.id
_entity.type
_entity.pdbx_description
1 polymer ?
#
loop_
_entity_poly.entity_id
_entity_poly.type
_entity_poly.pdbx_seq_one_letter_code
_entity_poly.pdbx_strand_id
1 'polypeptide(L)' 'MKVSARNVLPATVKTVTPGAVDSEVIMELAPGIQVVSIITKLSADKLGLKPGSKVYAIIKAPNVMIGVD' A
#
# COMPACT_ATOMS: atom_id res chain seq x y z
N MET A 1 -6.80 -1.68 -14.94
CA MET A 1 -7.50 -1.30 -13.69
C MET A 1 -8.12 0.08 -13.86
N LYS A 2 -9.37 0.20 -13.47
CA LYS A 2 -10.06 1.50 -13.49
C LYS A 2 -10.53 1.84 -12.09
N VAL A 3 -10.10 2.99 -11.59
CA VAL A 3 -10.48 3.48 -10.25
C VAL A 3 -10.76 4.97 -10.34
N SER A 4 -11.59 5.49 -9.44
CA SER A 4 -11.88 6.92 -9.39
C SER A 4 -10.77 7.73 -8.71
N ALA A 5 -9.91 7.08 -7.93
CA ALA A 5 -8.80 7.74 -7.25
C ALA A 5 -7.80 8.30 -8.26
N ARG A 6 -7.28 9.49 -7.99
CA ARG A 6 -6.26 10.12 -8.84
C ARG A 6 -4.83 9.83 -8.40
N ASN A 7 -4.66 9.42 -7.14
CA ASN A 7 -3.35 9.03 -6.63
C ASN A 7 -3.21 7.52 -6.76
N VAL A 8 -2.65 7.06 -7.87
CA VAL A 8 -2.40 5.65 -8.16
C VAL A 8 -0.91 5.52 -8.43
N LEU A 9 -0.20 4.92 -7.49
CA LEU A 9 1.26 4.91 -7.46
C LEU A 9 1.79 3.48 -7.63
N PRO A 10 2.47 3.16 -8.72
CA PRO A 10 3.12 1.86 -8.87
C PRO A 10 4.12 1.64 -7.74
N ALA A 11 4.11 0.46 -7.15
CA ALA A 11 4.95 0.14 -6.00
C ALA A 11 5.31 -1.34 -5.97
N THR A 12 6.28 -1.67 -5.14
CA THR A 12 6.68 -3.04 -4.87
C THR A 12 6.52 -3.30 -3.37
N VAL A 13 5.85 -4.40 -3.03
CA VAL A 13 5.69 -4.79 -1.63
C VAL A 13 7.05 -5.15 -1.05
N LYS A 14 7.38 -4.56 0.09
CA LYS A 14 8.61 -4.87 0.84
C LYS A 14 8.33 -5.86 1.95
N THR A 15 7.31 -5.59 2.76
CA THR A 15 6.93 -6.48 3.87
C THR A 15 5.42 -6.55 3.99
N VAL A 16 4.94 -7.70 4.45
CA VAL A 16 3.56 -7.90 4.88
C VAL A 16 3.63 -8.46 6.28
N THR A 17 3.10 -7.72 7.24
CA THR A 17 3.09 -8.14 8.65
C THR A 17 1.64 -8.42 9.06
N PRO A 18 1.22 -9.69 9.09
CA PRO A 18 -0.15 -10.03 9.47
C PRO A 18 -0.37 -9.85 10.96
N GLY A 19 -1.50 -9.25 11.32
CA GLY A 19 -2.02 -9.21 12.67
C GLY A 19 -3.21 -10.16 12.80
N ALA A 20 -3.96 -10.05 13.91
CA ALA A 20 -5.12 -10.90 14.14
C ALA A 20 -6.26 -10.59 13.14
N VAL A 21 -6.47 -9.32 12.84
CA VAL A 21 -7.55 -8.84 11.96
C VAL A 21 -7.00 -8.09 10.76
N ASP A 22 -6.02 -7.22 10.98
CA ASP A 22 -5.42 -6.38 9.95
C ASP A 22 -4.01 -6.83 9.63
N SER A 23 -3.54 -6.45 8.44
CA SER A 23 -2.16 -6.64 8.02
C SER A 23 -1.57 -5.29 7.68
N GLU A 24 -0.30 -5.07 8.08
CA GLU A 24 0.48 -3.92 7.65
C GLU A 24 1.25 -4.29 6.40
N VAL A 25 1.10 -3.48 5.36
CA VAL A 25 1.82 -3.67 4.10
C VAL A 25 2.71 -2.46 3.89
N ILE A 26 4.02 -2.69 3.80
CA ILE A 26 4.98 -1.64 3.46
C ILE A 26 5.33 -1.79 1.99
N MET A 27 5.11 -0.73 1.21
CA MET A 27 5.38 -0.69 -0.21
C MET A 27 6.47 0.33 -0.50
N GLU A 28 7.30 0.05 -1.49
CA GLU A 28 8.33 0.97 -1.95
C GLU A 28 7.95 1.52 -3.31
N LEU A 29 7.89 2.85 -3.42
CA LEU A 29 7.59 3.54 -4.68
C LEU A 29 8.84 3.72 -5.52
N ALA A 30 9.95 4.01 -4.88
CA ALA A 30 11.28 4.21 -5.44
C ALA A 30 12.28 3.92 -4.33
N PRO A 31 13.56 3.75 -4.62
CA PRO A 31 14.55 3.50 -3.56
C PRO A 31 14.45 4.53 -2.43
N GLY A 32 14.21 4.05 -1.21
CA GLY A 32 14.11 4.88 -0.01
C GLY A 32 12.76 5.59 0.17
N ILE A 33 11.80 5.43 -0.73
CA ILE A 33 10.49 6.08 -0.63
C ILE A 33 9.42 5.00 -0.39
N GLN A 34 8.84 5.00 0.80
CA GLN A 34 7.91 3.97 1.23
C GLN A 34 6.54 4.54 1.57
N VAL A 35 5.53 3.71 1.39
CA VAL A 35 4.14 3.97 1.80
C VAL A 35 3.67 2.79 2.63
N VAL A 36 3.02 3.09 3.74
CA VAL A 36 2.48 2.06 4.64
C VAL A 36 0.97 2.00 4.47
N SER A 37 0.45 0.79 4.34
CA SER A 37 -0.98 0.53 4.24
C SER A 37 -1.41 -0.45 5.32
N ILE A 38 -2.57 -0.20 5.90
CA ILE A 38 -3.24 -1.15 6.79
C ILE A 38 -4.50 -1.62 6.08
N ILE A 39 -4.55 -2.90 5.77
CA ILE A 39 -5.72 -3.55 5.16
C ILE A 39 -6.10 -4.75 6.00
N THR A 40 -7.28 -5.31 5.77
CA THR A 40 -7.66 -6.52 6.50
C THR A 40 -6.76 -7.68 6.09
N LYS A 41 -6.53 -8.59 7.04
CA LYS A 41 -5.78 -9.82 6.76
C LYS A 41 -6.43 -10.59 5.60
N LEU A 42 -7.75 -10.64 5.58
CA LEU A 42 -8.49 -11.32 4.52
C LEU A 42 -8.21 -10.68 3.15
N SER A 43 -8.18 -9.35 3.07
CA SER A 43 -7.86 -8.64 1.82
C SER A 43 -6.43 -8.91 1.37
N ALA A 44 -5.47 -8.89 2.30
CA ALA A 44 -4.08 -9.20 1.98
C ALA A 44 -3.94 -10.62 1.44
N ASP A 45 -4.64 -11.58 2.04
CA ASP A 45 -4.64 -12.98 1.60
C ASP A 45 -5.27 -13.12 0.21
N LYS A 46 -6.41 -12.48 -0.02
CA LYS A 46 -7.09 -12.53 -1.32
C LYS A 46 -6.25 -11.95 -2.45
N LEU A 47 -5.51 -10.89 -2.18
CA LEU A 47 -4.63 -10.26 -3.15
C LEU A 47 -3.32 -11.03 -3.33
N GLY A 48 -3.05 -12.02 -2.46
CA GLY A 48 -1.84 -12.82 -2.53
C GLY A 48 -0.56 -12.01 -2.32
N LEU A 49 -0.62 -10.99 -1.45
CA LEU A 49 0.50 -10.09 -1.25
C LEU A 49 1.67 -10.78 -0.57
N LYS A 50 2.86 -10.57 -1.09
CA LYS A 50 4.12 -11.07 -0.55
C LYS A 50 5.24 -10.12 -0.93
N PRO A 51 6.39 -10.16 -0.25
CA PRO A 51 7.56 -9.38 -0.67
C PRO A 51 7.87 -9.59 -2.14
N GLY A 52 8.06 -8.50 -2.87
CA GLY A 52 8.31 -8.52 -4.31
C GLY A 52 7.07 -8.38 -5.18
N SER A 53 5.86 -8.49 -4.63
CA SER A 53 4.64 -8.29 -5.41
C SER A 53 4.59 -6.89 -6.01
N LYS A 54 4.21 -6.81 -7.29
CA LYS A 54 3.98 -5.53 -7.97
C LYS A 54 2.54 -5.11 -7.71
N VAL A 55 2.37 -3.92 -7.17
CA VAL A 55 1.08 -3.41 -6.71
C VAL A 55 0.90 -1.94 -7.09
N TYR A 56 -0.26 -1.41 -6.79
CA TYR A 56 -0.53 0.03 -6.85
C TYR A 56 -0.96 0.49 -5.47
N ALA A 57 -0.31 1.54 -4.97
CA ALA A 57 -0.81 2.26 -3.79
C ALA A 57 -1.85 3.26 -4.28
N ILE A 58 -3.08 3.09 -3.83
CA ILE A 58 -4.21 3.93 -4.24
C ILE A 58 -4.62 4.77 -3.04
N ILE A 59 -4.52 6.09 -3.17
CA ILE A 59 -4.75 6.98 -2.04
C ILE A 59 -5.81 8.00 -2.42
N LYS A 60 -6.92 8.01 -1.67
CA LYS A 60 -7.96 9.00 -1.87
C LYS A 60 -7.40 10.38 -1.55
N ALA A 61 -7.66 11.36 -2.44
CA ALA A 61 -7.08 12.70 -2.32
C ALA A 61 -7.27 13.35 -0.93
N PRO A 62 -8.44 13.25 -0.28
CA PRO A 62 -8.61 13.83 1.06
C PRO A 62 -7.74 13.21 2.15
N ASN A 63 -7.12 12.05 1.88
CA ASN A 63 -6.30 11.36 2.87
C ASN A 63 -4.81 11.68 2.75
N VAL A 64 -4.43 12.52 1.79
CA VAL A 64 -3.05 12.94 1.63
C VAL A 64 -2.83 14.21 2.42
N MET A 65 -1.92 14.15 3.39
CA MET A 65 -1.53 15.28 4.20
C MET A 65 -0.25 15.90 3.65
N ILE A 66 -0.03 17.17 3.99
CA ILE A 66 1.13 17.91 3.51
C ILE A 66 1.96 18.35 4.72
N GLY A 67 3.27 18.19 4.61
CA GLY A 67 4.21 18.69 5.58
C GLY A 67 5.26 19.57 4.92
N VAL A 68 5.79 20.55 5.65
CA VAL A 68 6.94 21.38 5.25
C VAL A 68 7.87 21.54 6.43
N ASP A 69 9.14 21.85 6.16
CA ASP A 69 10.11 22.17 7.22
C ASP A 69 10.07 23.64 7.58
#